data_06f18f1da9e5653f9f21eac952340a39
#
_entry.id   06f18f1da9e5653f9f21eac952340a39
#
_cell.length_a   1.000
_cell.length_b   1.000
_cell.length_c   1.000
_cell.angle_alpha   90.00
_cell.angle_beta   90.00
_cell.angle_gamma   90.00
#
_symmetry.space_group_name_H-M   'P 1'
#
loop_
_entity.id
_entity.type
_entity.pdbx_description
1 polymer ?
#
loop_
_entity_poly.entity_id
_entity_poly.type
_entity_poly.pdbx_seq_one_letter_code
_entity_poly.pdbx_strand_id
1 'polypeptide(L)'
;VNDEKILHELTIAIKDDIHKFESRSKKTSKLMKFLNFFIQIFNKDFMERYSTTIYPNVYFPDNFSTNMRWEILAHEWVHLRGGKKSQFLFSLKYLFPQWLVVLSFLSFLAIPFSNFWLLNLLWLVLVAPLPAYWRMQEELDGYTMNLVIDKTTRGAISPFYIDFLELQFTGPGYYFMWPFKKNIANRLSTRVGQVLTGQYDKIYPYSKVREIIILNK
;
A
#
# COMPACT_ATOMS: atom_id res chain seq x y z
N VAL A 1 -14.92 -1.36 -20.88
CA VAL A 1 -14.56 -2.16 -19.68
C VAL A 1 -15.75 -2.15 -18.71
N ASN A 2 -16.17 -3.32 -18.25
CA ASN A 2 -17.24 -3.45 -17.29
C ASN A 2 -16.66 -3.48 -15.86
N ASP A 3 -16.54 -2.30 -15.25
CA ASP A 3 -15.88 -2.12 -13.94
C ASP A 3 -16.57 -2.92 -12.82
N GLU A 4 -17.89 -3.04 -12.83
CA GLU A 4 -18.62 -3.79 -11.79
C GLU A 4 -18.34 -5.28 -11.86
N LYS A 5 -18.27 -5.81 -13.09
CA LYS A 5 -17.96 -7.22 -13.30
C LYS A 5 -16.51 -7.53 -12.93
N ILE A 6 -15.56 -6.63 -13.28
CA ILE A 6 -14.17 -6.76 -12.86
C ILE A 6 -14.06 -6.75 -11.34
N LEU A 7 -14.70 -5.79 -10.66
CA LEU A 7 -14.68 -5.71 -9.19
C LEU A 7 -15.23 -6.99 -8.55
N HIS A 8 -16.32 -7.53 -9.10
CA HIS A 8 -16.93 -8.76 -8.61
C HIS A 8 -16.02 -9.98 -8.78
N GLU A 9 -15.49 -10.22 -9.99
CA GLU A 9 -14.60 -11.35 -10.28
C GLU A 9 -13.29 -11.25 -9.50
N LEU A 10 -12.73 -10.04 -9.38
CA LEU A 10 -11.55 -9.79 -8.58
C LEU A 10 -11.79 -10.11 -7.11
N THR A 11 -12.94 -9.70 -6.57
CA THR A 11 -13.32 -9.98 -5.18
C THR A 11 -13.43 -11.49 -4.93
N ILE A 12 -13.99 -12.26 -5.88
CA ILE A 12 -14.04 -13.73 -5.80
C ILE A 12 -12.63 -14.31 -5.81
N ALA A 13 -11.79 -13.91 -6.78
CA ALA A 13 -10.43 -14.41 -6.90
C ALA A 13 -9.58 -14.14 -5.64
N ILE A 14 -9.79 -12.99 -5.00
CA ILE A 14 -9.11 -12.67 -3.73
C ILE A 14 -9.65 -13.52 -2.59
N LYS A 15 -10.96 -13.76 -2.51
CA LYS A 15 -11.55 -14.64 -1.49
C LYS A 15 -11.04 -16.07 -1.58
N ASP A 16 -10.82 -16.56 -2.79
CA ASP A 16 -10.26 -17.89 -3.03
C ASP A 16 -8.78 -17.98 -2.59
N ASP A 17 -8.02 -16.90 -2.77
CA ASP A 17 -6.60 -16.84 -2.38
C ASP A 17 -6.41 -16.49 -0.89
N ILE A 18 -7.19 -15.59 -0.34
CA ILE A 18 -7.05 -15.03 1.02
C ILE A 18 -8.25 -15.44 1.88
N HIS A 19 -8.04 -16.39 2.76
CA HIS A 19 -9.08 -16.85 3.68
C HIS A 19 -9.65 -15.72 4.54
N LYS A 20 -10.99 -15.64 4.65
CA LYS A 20 -11.73 -14.59 5.39
C LYS A 20 -11.53 -13.16 4.86
N PHE A 21 -11.11 -13.01 3.59
CA PHE A 21 -11.04 -11.69 2.99
C PHE A 21 -12.42 -11.01 2.91
N GLU A 22 -12.45 -9.74 3.29
CA GLU A 22 -13.61 -8.87 3.09
C GLU A 22 -13.18 -7.47 2.64
N SER A 23 -13.91 -6.93 1.67
CA SER A 23 -13.87 -5.51 1.32
C SER A 23 -14.88 -4.76 2.18
N ARG A 24 -14.43 -3.78 2.94
CA ARG A 24 -15.25 -3.08 3.95
C ARG A 24 -15.25 -1.56 3.73
N SER A 25 -16.32 -0.88 4.15
CA SER A 25 -16.36 0.58 4.22
C SER A 25 -15.57 1.08 5.43
N LYS A 26 -14.76 2.13 5.24
CA LYS A 26 -14.12 2.83 6.36
C LYS A 26 -15.13 3.49 7.29
N LYS A 27 -16.18 4.08 6.72
CA LYS A 27 -17.18 4.83 7.47
C LYS A 27 -17.96 3.97 8.48
N THR A 28 -18.22 2.71 8.16
CA THR A 28 -18.94 1.78 9.05
C THR A 28 -18.02 1.04 10.01
N SER A 29 -16.72 0.97 9.74
CA SER A 29 -15.75 0.23 10.54
C SER A 29 -15.40 0.95 11.85
N LYS A 30 -15.65 0.28 13.00
CA LYS A 30 -15.24 0.77 14.32
C LYS A 30 -13.70 0.89 14.42
N LEU A 31 -12.97 -0.06 13.82
CA LEU A 31 -11.50 -0.05 13.79
C LEU A 31 -10.97 1.18 13.04
N MET A 32 -11.55 1.50 11.86
CA MET A 32 -11.11 2.65 11.09
C MET A 32 -11.43 3.97 11.80
N LYS A 33 -12.56 4.06 12.48
CA LYS A 33 -12.90 5.24 13.31
C LYS A 33 -11.92 5.42 14.47
N PHE A 34 -11.57 4.33 15.14
CA PHE A 34 -10.56 4.35 16.21
C PHE A 34 -9.19 4.78 15.69
N LEU A 35 -8.72 4.22 14.59
CA LEU A 35 -7.46 4.62 13.96
C LEU A 35 -7.49 6.08 13.51
N ASN A 36 -8.61 6.53 12.95
CA ASN A 36 -8.77 7.92 12.51
C ASN A 36 -8.60 8.93 13.66
N PHE A 37 -9.05 8.59 14.87
CA PHE A 37 -8.88 9.47 16.03
C PHE A 37 -7.42 9.87 16.27
N PHE A 38 -6.47 8.97 16.01
CA PHE A 38 -5.05 9.26 16.12
C PHE A 38 -4.45 9.80 14.82
N ILE A 39 -4.81 9.21 13.67
CA ILE A 39 -4.17 9.51 12.38
C ILE A 39 -4.57 10.89 11.87
N GLN A 40 -5.80 11.35 12.14
CA GLN A 40 -6.29 12.66 11.69
C GLN A 40 -5.44 13.85 12.16
N ILE A 41 -4.65 13.68 13.23
CA ILE A 41 -3.71 14.69 13.72
C ILE A 41 -2.64 14.97 12.65
N PHE A 42 -2.23 13.94 11.92
CA PHE A 42 -1.17 14.01 10.88
C PHE A 42 -1.73 13.98 9.46
N ASN A 43 -2.88 13.33 9.27
CA ASN A 43 -3.51 13.14 7.95
C ASN A 43 -5.03 13.26 8.08
N LYS A 44 -5.54 14.47 7.79
CA LYS A 44 -6.98 14.79 7.87
C LYS A 44 -7.81 13.99 6.84
N ASP A 45 -7.20 13.62 5.72
CA ASP A 45 -7.86 12.96 4.59
C ASP A 45 -7.86 11.42 4.71
N PHE A 46 -7.40 10.86 5.84
CA PHE A 46 -7.26 9.42 6.04
C PHE A 46 -8.54 8.63 5.73
N MET A 47 -9.71 9.16 6.09
CA MET A 47 -10.99 8.49 5.87
C MET A 47 -11.52 8.59 4.45
N GLU A 48 -11.09 9.59 3.68
CA GLU A 48 -11.72 9.97 2.41
C GLU A 48 -10.84 9.72 1.18
N ARG A 49 -9.50 9.75 1.34
CA ARG A 49 -8.57 9.69 0.20
C ARG A 49 -7.75 8.41 0.10
N TYR A 50 -7.68 7.63 1.16
CA TYR A 50 -6.79 6.47 1.20
C TYR A 50 -7.57 5.18 1.47
N SER A 51 -7.25 4.10 0.75
CA SER A 51 -7.56 2.75 1.19
C SER A 51 -6.70 2.37 2.41
N THR A 52 -7.10 1.35 3.12
CA THR A 52 -6.30 0.82 4.23
C THR A 52 -6.40 -0.69 4.26
N THR A 53 -5.28 -1.36 4.14
CA THR A 53 -5.22 -2.81 4.22
C THR A 53 -4.74 -3.25 5.59
N ILE A 54 -5.59 -3.99 6.29
CA ILE A 54 -5.27 -4.70 7.52
C ILE A 54 -5.69 -6.15 7.28
N TYR A 55 -4.71 -7.01 7.05
CA TYR A 55 -4.94 -8.40 6.72
C TYR A 55 -5.98 -9.07 7.64
N PRO A 56 -6.96 -9.77 7.12
CA PRO A 56 -7.16 -10.12 5.71
C PRO A 56 -8.06 -9.13 4.94
N ASN A 57 -8.37 -7.95 5.47
CA ASN A 57 -9.38 -7.04 4.96
C ASN A 57 -8.80 -5.81 4.29
N VAL A 58 -9.54 -5.26 3.32
CA VAL A 58 -9.30 -3.95 2.70
C VAL A 58 -10.45 -3.02 3.03
N TYR A 59 -10.14 -1.81 3.48
CA TYR A 59 -11.10 -0.78 3.86
C TYR A 59 -11.06 0.37 2.86
N PHE A 60 -12.19 0.66 2.24
CA PHE A 60 -12.34 1.73 1.25
C PHE A 60 -13.12 2.91 1.78
N PRO A 61 -12.75 4.14 1.36
CA PRO A 61 -13.64 5.28 1.42
C PRO A 61 -14.92 5.05 0.61
N ASP A 62 -16.06 5.59 1.06
CA ASP A 62 -17.34 5.37 0.40
C ASP A 62 -17.46 6.15 -0.92
N ASN A 63 -16.71 7.23 -1.08
CA ASN A 63 -16.70 8.10 -2.26
C ASN A 63 -15.88 7.55 -3.44
N PHE A 64 -15.21 6.40 -3.31
CA PHE A 64 -14.47 5.80 -4.41
C PHE A 64 -15.41 5.22 -5.46
N SER A 65 -15.17 5.58 -6.73
CA SER A 65 -15.87 4.97 -7.87
C SER A 65 -15.56 3.48 -7.99
N THR A 66 -16.39 2.73 -8.72
CA THR A 66 -16.17 1.30 -8.96
C THR A 66 -14.83 1.05 -9.66
N ASN A 67 -14.46 1.90 -10.63
CA ASN A 67 -13.16 1.83 -11.30
C ASN A 67 -12.00 1.99 -10.30
N MET A 68 -12.01 3.04 -9.48
CA MET A 68 -10.98 3.23 -8.45
C MET A 68 -10.89 2.04 -7.48
N ARG A 69 -12.05 1.48 -7.09
CA ARG A 69 -12.09 0.36 -6.14
C ARG A 69 -11.43 -0.88 -6.67
N TRP A 70 -11.68 -1.29 -7.92
CA TRP A 70 -11.08 -2.50 -8.43
C TRP A 70 -9.60 -2.32 -8.74
N GLU A 71 -9.16 -1.15 -9.23
CA GLU A 71 -7.73 -0.87 -9.47
C GLU A 71 -6.93 -0.91 -8.16
N ILE A 72 -7.45 -0.25 -7.11
CA ILE A 72 -6.84 -0.26 -5.79
C ILE A 72 -6.91 -1.66 -5.18
N LEU A 73 -8.03 -2.37 -5.33
CA LEU A 73 -8.17 -3.72 -4.79
C LEU A 73 -7.15 -4.69 -5.38
N ALA A 74 -6.85 -4.57 -6.67
CA ALA A 74 -5.81 -5.36 -7.31
C ALA A 74 -4.42 -5.03 -6.75
N HIS A 75 -4.12 -3.75 -6.49
CA HIS A 75 -2.89 -3.32 -5.82
C HIS A 75 -2.80 -3.92 -4.40
N GLU A 76 -3.86 -3.77 -3.61
CA GLU A 76 -3.90 -4.29 -2.24
C GLU A 76 -3.84 -5.83 -2.17
N TRP A 77 -4.25 -6.53 -3.23
CA TRP A 77 -4.07 -7.98 -3.30
C TRP A 77 -2.61 -8.39 -3.23
N VAL A 78 -1.70 -7.62 -3.82
CA VAL A 78 -0.25 -7.87 -3.70
C VAL A 78 0.18 -7.80 -2.23
N HIS A 79 -0.26 -6.77 -1.49
CA HIS A 79 0.03 -6.63 -0.06
C HIS A 79 -0.62 -7.73 0.80
N LEU A 80 -1.87 -8.09 0.50
CA LEU A 80 -2.54 -9.21 1.19
C LEU A 80 -1.75 -10.50 1.04
N ARG A 81 -1.20 -10.78 -0.14
CA ARG A 81 -0.35 -11.95 -0.36
C ARG A 81 0.97 -11.88 0.39
N GLY A 82 1.57 -10.71 0.49
CA GLY A 82 2.74 -10.49 1.35
C GLY A 82 2.45 -10.87 2.81
N GLY A 83 1.27 -10.51 3.32
CA GLY A 83 0.80 -10.84 4.67
C GLY A 83 0.37 -12.30 4.88
N LYS A 84 0.08 -13.05 3.81
CA LYS A 84 -0.46 -14.42 3.88
C LYS A 84 0.45 -15.40 4.64
N LYS A 85 1.76 -15.28 4.50
CA LYS A 85 2.73 -16.17 5.19
C LYS A 85 2.87 -15.82 6.67
N SER A 86 2.92 -14.53 6.99
CA SER A 86 2.98 -14.01 8.35
C SER A 86 2.62 -12.54 8.36
N GLN A 87 1.41 -12.23 8.82
CA GLN A 87 0.95 -10.84 8.98
C GLN A 87 1.87 -10.04 9.89
N PHE A 88 2.34 -10.64 10.99
CA PHE A 88 3.23 -9.97 11.94
C PHE A 88 4.55 -9.55 11.27
N LEU A 89 5.22 -10.47 10.58
CA LEU A 89 6.49 -10.16 9.90
C LEU A 89 6.30 -9.16 8.76
N PHE A 90 5.21 -9.27 8.01
CA PHE A 90 4.87 -8.30 6.98
C PHE A 90 4.68 -6.90 7.57
N SER A 91 3.85 -6.77 8.61
CA SER A 91 3.61 -5.49 9.27
C SER A 91 4.87 -4.90 9.89
N LEU A 92 5.70 -5.74 10.49
CA LEU A 92 6.97 -5.32 11.08
C LEU A 92 7.92 -4.73 10.03
N LYS A 93 8.06 -5.38 8.88
CA LYS A 93 8.86 -4.89 7.75
C LYS A 93 8.26 -3.63 7.13
N TYR A 94 6.95 -3.65 6.85
CA TYR A 94 6.26 -2.56 6.19
C TYR A 94 6.29 -1.25 7.00
N LEU A 95 6.18 -1.35 8.32
CA LEU A 95 6.20 -0.20 9.22
C LEU A 95 7.61 0.16 9.73
N PHE A 96 8.65 -0.59 9.35
CA PHE A 96 10.03 -0.24 9.71
C PHE A 96 10.52 0.95 8.87
N PRO A 97 11.20 1.95 9.46
CA PRO A 97 11.64 2.06 10.87
C PRO A 97 10.62 2.72 11.81
N GLN A 98 9.47 3.17 11.31
CA GLN A 98 8.53 4.02 12.05
C GLN A 98 7.98 3.38 13.34
N TRP A 99 7.80 2.05 13.38
CA TRP A 99 7.32 1.40 14.60
C TRP A 99 8.31 1.50 15.77
N LEU A 100 9.60 1.79 15.50
CA LEU A 100 10.60 2.00 16.57
C LEU A 100 10.26 3.20 17.45
N VAL A 101 9.46 4.16 16.95
CA VAL A 101 8.98 5.29 17.77
C VAL A 101 8.23 4.81 19.01
N VAL A 102 7.61 3.62 18.97
CA VAL A 102 6.94 3.02 20.13
C VAL A 102 7.91 2.82 21.29
N LEU A 103 9.19 2.55 21.00
CA LEU A 103 10.24 2.41 22.03
C LEU A 103 10.44 3.71 22.81
N SER A 104 10.20 4.88 22.18
CA SER A 104 10.26 6.17 22.88
C SER A 104 9.24 6.25 24.01
N PHE A 105 8.03 5.72 23.79
CA PHE A 105 6.99 5.72 24.81
C PHE A 105 7.31 4.77 25.95
N LEU A 106 7.96 3.63 25.67
CA LEU A 106 8.41 2.70 26.72
C LEU A 106 9.46 3.35 27.65
N SER A 107 10.26 4.28 27.11
CA SER A 107 11.27 4.96 27.91
C SER A 107 10.70 5.91 28.96
N PHE A 108 9.45 6.38 28.82
CA PHE A 108 8.77 7.14 29.88
C PHE A 108 8.60 6.32 31.16
N LEU A 109 8.54 4.99 31.05
CA LEU A 109 8.50 4.10 32.21
C LEU A 109 9.82 4.10 33.01
N ALA A 110 10.92 4.51 32.39
CA ALA A 110 12.24 4.58 33.02
C ALA A 110 12.51 5.92 33.72
N ILE A 111 11.63 6.93 33.59
CA ILE A 111 11.79 8.26 34.20
C ILE A 111 12.13 8.19 35.72
N PRO A 112 11.42 7.38 36.54
CA PRO A 112 11.69 7.36 37.97
C PRO A 112 13.03 6.68 38.31
N PHE A 113 13.68 5.99 37.36
CA PHE A 113 14.86 5.19 37.64
C PHE A 113 16.17 5.80 37.09
N SER A 114 16.10 6.70 36.12
CA SER A 114 17.30 7.25 35.47
C SER A 114 17.04 8.53 34.69
N ASN A 115 17.98 9.49 34.77
CA ASN A 115 17.98 10.68 33.93
C ASN A 115 18.34 10.39 32.45
N PHE A 116 18.82 9.19 32.13
CA PHE A 116 19.13 8.78 30.76
C PHE A 116 17.88 8.60 29.89
N TRP A 117 16.67 8.62 30.47
CA TRP A 117 15.42 8.56 29.71
C TRP A 117 15.33 9.65 28.61
N LEU A 118 15.95 10.83 28.82
CA LEU A 118 16.00 11.90 27.82
C LEU A 118 16.64 11.45 26.50
N LEU A 119 17.62 10.54 26.54
CA LEU A 119 18.24 9.98 25.33
C LEU A 119 17.24 9.21 24.50
N ASN A 120 16.20 8.67 25.11
CA ASN A 120 15.16 7.94 24.39
C ASN A 120 14.24 8.88 23.58
N LEU A 121 14.22 10.19 23.88
CA LEU A 121 13.56 11.18 23.03
C LEU A 121 14.20 11.25 21.62
N LEU A 122 15.44 10.80 21.46
CA LEU A 122 16.06 10.69 20.15
C LEU A 122 15.29 9.75 19.21
N TRP A 123 14.57 8.76 19.77
CA TRP A 123 13.68 7.89 18.98
C TRP A 123 12.52 8.65 18.32
N LEU A 124 12.15 9.84 18.84
CA LEU A 124 11.16 10.70 18.21
C LEU A 124 11.60 11.19 16.83
N VAL A 125 12.91 11.18 16.53
CA VAL A 125 13.42 11.42 15.18
C VAL A 125 12.83 10.41 14.18
N LEU A 126 12.45 9.22 14.63
CA LEU A 126 11.79 8.20 13.81
C LEU A 126 10.36 8.58 13.39
N VAL A 127 9.76 9.60 14.01
CA VAL A 127 8.51 10.21 13.54
C VAL A 127 8.76 11.03 12.27
N ALA A 128 9.99 11.52 12.08
CA ALA A 128 10.39 12.18 10.84
C ALA A 128 10.25 11.21 9.64
N PRO A 129 10.13 11.73 8.42
CA PRO A 129 10.07 10.92 7.20
C PRO A 129 11.42 10.23 6.94
N LEU A 130 11.63 9.10 7.59
CA LEU A 130 12.82 8.27 7.39
C LEU A 130 12.61 7.34 6.19
N PRO A 131 13.66 7.11 5.38
CA PRO A 131 13.59 6.18 4.27
C PRO A 131 13.18 4.78 4.74
N ALA A 132 12.03 4.31 4.25
CA ALA A 132 11.44 3.02 4.61
C ALA A 132 11.67 2.01 3.46
N TYR A 133 12.85 1.38 3.42
CA TYR A 133 13.25 0.50 2.31
C TYR A 133 12.28 -0.65 2.06
N TRP A 134 11.87 -1.35 3.11
CA TRP A 134 10.96 -2.50 2.98
C TRP A 134 9.58 -2.08 2.48
N ARG A 135 9.05 -0.99 3.03
CA ARG A 135 7.79 -0.42 2.56
C ARG A 135 7.88 0.01 1.11
N MET A 136 8.97 0.67 0.70
CA MET A 136 9.19 1.06 -0.68
C MET A 136 9.18 -0.15 -1.63
N GLN A 137 9.75 -1.29 -1.24
CA GLN A 137 9.73 -2.49 -2.06
C GLN A 137 8.30 -3.06 -2.18
N GLU A 138 7.56 -3.16 -1.09
CA GLU A 138 6.17 -3.64 -1.11
C GLU A 138 5.27 -2.73 -1.97
N GLU A 139 5.40 -1.41 -1.80
CA GLU A 139 4.67 -0.44 -2.64
C GLU A 139 5.08 -0.53 -4.12
N LEU A 140 6.35 -0.76 -4.42
CA LEU A 140 6.82 -0.94 -5.79
C LEU A 140 6.17 -2.18 -6.44
N ASP A 141 6.00 -3.26 -5.69
CA ASP A 141 5.29 -4.45 -6.18
C ASP A 141 3.79 -4.17 -6.36
N GLY A 142 3.15 -3.45 -5.43
CA GLY A 142 1.77 -2.98 -5.58
C GLY A 142 1.60 -2.09 -6.82
N TYR A 143 2.45 -1.10 -7.01
CA TYR A 143 2.41 -0.24 -8.21
C TYR A 143 2.78 -0.97 -9.50
N THR A 144 3.55 -2.06 -9.43
CA THR A 144 3.74 -2.93 -10.59
C THR A 144 2.40 -3.54 -11.05
N MET A 145 1.48 -3.87 -10.13
CA MET A 145 0.12 -4.28 -10.49
C MET A 145 -0.61 -3.18 -11.26
N ASN A 146 -0.52 -1.93 -10.80
CA ASN A 146 -1.14 -0.81 -11.52
C ASN A 146 -0.54 -0.60 -12.92
N LEU A 147 0.78 -0.82 -13.12
CA LEU A 147 1.40 -0.79 -14.45
C LEU A 147 0.87 -1.92 -15.35
N VAL A 148 0.64 -3.12 -14.80
CA VAL A 148 0.02 -4.25 -15.53
C VAL A 148 -1.42 -3.91 -15.92
N ILE A 149 -2.19 -3.28 -15.05
CA ILE A 149 -3.54 -2.80 -15.32
C ILE A 149 -3.53 -1.79 -16.47
N ASP A 150 -2.68 -0.75 -16.38
CA ASP A 150 -2.59 0.32 -17.38
C ASP A 150 -2.25 -0.23 -18.77
N LYS A 151 -1.21 -1.10 -18.85
CA LYS A 151 -0.86 -1.82 -20.08
C LYS A 151 -2.03 -2.65 -20.61
N THR A 152 -2.74 -3.38 -19.76
CA THR A 152 -3.81 -4.29 -20.17
C THR A 152 -5.04 -3.54 -20.65
N THR A 153 -5.41 -2.45 -19.98
CA THR A 153 -6.58 -1.63 -20.30
C THR A 153 -6.34 -0.73 -21.52
N ARG A 154 -5.20 -0.06 -21.57
CA ARG A 154 -4.88 0.98 -22.57
C ARG A 154 -3.93 0.52 -23.68
N GLY A 155 -3.28 -0.62 -23.52
CA GLY A 155 -2.27 -1.13 -24.46
C GLY A 155 -0.88 -0.49 -24.30
N ALA A 156 -0.74 0.54 -23.47
CA ALA A 156 0.50 1.27 -23.23
C ALA A 156 0.54 1.80 -21.79
N ILE A 157 1.73 2.08 -21.28
CA ILE A 157 1.93 2.73 -19.98
C ILE A 157 2.17 4.21 -20.23
N SER A 158 1.35 5.06 -19.60
CA SER A 158 1.44 6.51 -19.75
C SER A 158 2.70 7.06 -19.03
N PRO A 159 3.53 7.89 -19.70
CA PRO A 159 4.65 8.57 -19.03
C PRO A 159 4.18 9.42 -17.84
N PHE A 160 3.06 10.13 -17.99
CA PHE A 160 2.46 10.91 -16.89
C PHE A 160 2.14 10.06 -15.66
N TYR A 161 1.73 8.80 -15.90
CA TYR A 161 1.45 7.89 -14.81
C TYR A 161 2.74 7.45 -14.08
N ILE A 162 3.85 7.30 -14.81
CA ILE A 162 5.16 6.99 -14.20
C ILE A 162 5.63 8.16 -13.33
N ASP A 163 5.50 9.40 -13.78
CA ASP A 163 5.82 10.61 -13.01
C ASP A 163 4.95 10.70 -11.75
N PHE A 164 3.65 10.39 -11.88
CA PHE A 164 2.74 10.31 -10.74
C PHE A 164 3.21 9.27 -9.72
N LEU A 165 3.59 8.06 -10.16
CA LEU A 165 4.09 7.00 -9.27
C LEU A 165 5.39 7.44 -8.58
N GLU A 166 6.31 8.11 -9.28
CA GLU A 166 7.53 8.63 -8.66
C GLU A 166 7.22 9.58 -7.50
N LEU A 167 6.21 10.46 -7.67
CA LEU A 167 5.76 11.36 -6.62
C LEU A 167 5.14 10.64 -5.43
N GLN A 168 4.52 9.47 -5.62
CA GLN A 168 4.02 8.68 -4.48
C GLN A 168 5.15 8.24 -3.55
N PHE A 169 6.33 7.90 -4.08
CA PHE A 169 7.47 7.51 -3.27
C PHE A 169 8.21 8.71 -2.66
N THR A 170 8.38 9.79 -3.43
CA THR A 170 9.26 10.90 -3.07
C THR A 170 8.52 12.08 -2.45
N GLY A 171 7.19 12.11 -2.56
CA GLY A 171 6.34 13.21 -2.12
C GLY A 171 5.79 13.06 -0.71
N PRO A 172 5.11 14.10 -0.21
CA PRO A 172 4.54 14.14 1.14
C PRO A 172 3.35 13.20 1.33
N GLY A 173 2.66 12.76 0.26
CA GLY A 173 1.48 11.89 0.33
C GLY A 173 1.74 10.56 1.05
N TYR A 174 2.93 10.03 0.91
CA TYR A 174 3.43 8.84 1.63
C TYR A 174 4.57 9.16 2.60
N TYR A 175 4.60 10.37 3.16
CA TYR A 175 5.59 10.81 4.14
C TYR A 175 7.04 10.69 3.62
N PHE A 176 7.29 11.02 2.33
CA PHE A 176 8.60 10.90 1.70
C PHE A 176 9.19 9.51 1.92
N MET A 177 8.41 8.47 1.70
CA MET A 177 8.75 7.08 1.99
C MET A 177 10.13 6.68 1.45
N TRP A 178 10.49 7.20 0.26
CA TRP A 178 11.79 6.96 -0.36
C TRP A 178 12.28 8.20 -1.12
N PRO A 179 12.98 9.14 -0.46
CA PRO A 179 13.29 10.46 -1.04
C PRO A 179 14.38 10.44 -2.14
N PHE A 180 14.95 9.29 -2.45
CA PHE A 180 16.02 9.15 -3.43
C PHE A 180 15.46 9.05 -4.85
N LYS A 181 15.16 10.21 -5.46
CA LYS A 181 14.47 10.35 -6.74
C LYS A 181 15.09 9.50 -7.86
N LYS A 182 16.41 9.60 -8.10
CA LYS A 182 17.09 8.81 -9.14
C LYS A 182 16.97 7.30 -8.92
N ASN A 183 17.00 6.86 -7.67
CA ASN A 183 16.89 5.44 -7.34
C ASN A 183 15.49 4.92 -7.67
N ILE A 184 14.44 5.66 -7.30
CA ILE A 184 13.07 5.24 -7.58
C ILE A 184 12.75 5.31 -9.07
N ALA A 185 13.20 6.34 -9.78
CA ALA A 185 13.05 6.45 -11.23
C ALA A 185 13.65 5.25 -11.96
N ASN A 186 14.86 4.82 -11.59
CA ASN A 186 15.50 3.63 -12.16
C ASN A 186 14.73 2.35 -11.86
N ARG A 187 14.21 2.20 -10.64
CA ARG A 187 13.40 1.04 -10.25
C ARG A 187 12.08 0.98 -11.02
N LEU A 188 11.38 2.11 -11.13
CA LEU A 188 10.13 2.21 -11.91
C LEU A 188 10.40 1.92 -13.38
N SER A 189 11.45 2.48 -13.98
CA SER A 189 11.84 2.19 -15.37
C SER A 189 12.10 0.70 -15.58
N THR A 190 12.78 0.05 -14.65
CA THR A 190 12.99 -1.40 -14.68
C THR A 190 11.66 -2.16 -14.64
N ARG A 191 10.75 -1.79 -13.74
CA ARG A 191 9.43 -2.43 -13.64
C ARG A 191 8.58 -2.21 -14.91
N VAL A 192 8.61 -1.00 -15.47
CA VAL A 192 7.97 -0.70 -16.75
C VAL A 192 8.51 -1.60 -17.86
N GLY A 193 9.82 -1.73 -18.00
CA GLY A 193 10.44 -2.62 -18.98
C GLY A 193 10.00 -4.09 -18.79
N GLN A 194 10.00 -4.57 -17.56
CA GLN A 194 9.54 -5.93 -17.22
C GLN A 194 8.06 -6.15 -17.53
N VAL A 195 7.20 -5.17 -17.27
CA VAL A 195 5.76 -5.25 -17.61
C VAL A 195 5.59 -5.23 -19.11
N LEU A 196 6.27 -4.34 -19.84
CA LEU A 196 6.16 -4.26 -21.31
C LEU A 196 6.63 -5.54 -21.99
N THR A 197 7.68 -6.19 -21.49
CA THR A 197 8.19 -7.48 -22.01
C THR A 197 7.36 -8.69 -21.58
N GLY A 198 6.30 -8.50 -20.77
CA GLY A 198 5.39 -9.58 -20.39
C GLY A 198 5.92 -10.49 -19.25
N GLN A 199 6.95 -10.07 -18.49
CA GLN A 199 7.47 -10.88 -17.38
C GLN A 199 6.41 -11.18 -16.32
N TYR A 200 5.46 -10.26 -16.12
CA TYR A 200 4.38 -10.42 -15.16
C TYR A 200 3.16 -11.18 -15.68
N ASP A 201 3.12 -11.48 -16.99
CA ASP A 201 1.96 -12.15 -17.62
C ASP A 201 1.72 -13.58 -17.10
N LYS A 202 2.73 -14.19 -16.47
CA LYS A 202 2.67 -15.54 -15.88
C LYS A 202 2.80 -15.56 -14.36
N ILE A 203 3.02 -14.41 -13.73
CA ILE A 203 3.24 -14.30 -12.28
C ILE A 203 1.90 -14.00 -11.59
N TYR A 204 1.46 -14.91 -10.72
CA TYR A 204 0.28 -14.68 -9.89
C TYR A 204 0.60 -13.69 -8.74
N PRO A 205 -0.24 -12.68 -8.45
CA PRO A 205 -1.61 -12.46 -8.90
C PRO A 205 -1.74 -11.61 -10.20
N TYR A 206 -0.65 -11.04 -10.74
CA TYR A 206 -0.67 -10.15 -11.90
C TYR A 206 -1.33 -10.81 -13.12
N SER A 207 -0.99 -12.07 -13.38
CA SER A 207 -1.59 -12.86 -14.47
C SER A 207 -3.11 -13.01 -14.30
N LYS A 208 -3.59 -13.21 -13.07
CA LYS A 208 -5.04 -13.39 -12.81
C LYS A 208 -5.81 -12.08 -12.99
N VAL A 209 -5.26 -10.95 -12.50
CA VAL A 209 -5.85 -9.63 -12.74
C VAL A 209 -5.93 -9.31 -14.22
N ARG A 210 -4.84 -9.58 -14.97
CA ARG A 210 -4.81 -9.39 -16.41
C ARG A 210 -5.89 -10.24 -17.12
N GLU A 211 -6.04 -11.51 -16.75
CA GLU A 211 -7.07 -12.40 -17.28
C GLU A 211 -8.47 -11.83 -17.06
N ILE A 212 -8.79 -11.42 -15.82
CA ILE A 212 -10.09 -10.82 -15.47
C ILE A 212 -10.37 -9.59 -16.33
N ILE A 213 -9.38 -8.68 -16.51
CA ILE A 213 -9.57 -7.48 -17.32
C ILE A 213 -9.84 -7.85 -18.79
N ILE A 214 -9.10 -8.80 -19.36
CA ILE A 214 -9.25 -9.21 -20.78
C ILE A 214 -10.64 -9.81 -21.02
N LEU A 215 -11.15 -10.62 -20.10
CA LEU A 215 -12.46 -11.26 -20.20
C LEU A 215 -13.63 -10.27 -20.07
N ASN A 216 -13.39 -9.07 -19.52
CA ASN A 216 -14.41 -8.05 -19.24
C ASN A 216 -14.17 -6.72 -20.02
N LYS A 217 -13.29 -6.75 -21.01
CA LYS A 217 -13.00 -5.63 -21.88
C LYS A 217 -13.99 -5.56 -23.06
#